data_a55c06c851064cb453996f0640e94c01
#
_entry.id   a55c06c851064cb453996f0640e94c01
#
_cell.length_a   1.000
_cell.length_b   1.000
_cell.length_c   1.000
_cell.angle_alpha   90.00
_cell.angle_beta   90.00
_cell.angle_gamma   90.00
#
_symmetry.space_group_name_H-M   'P 1'
#
loop_
_entity.id
_entity.type
_entity.pdbx_description
1 polymer ?
#
loop_
_entity_poly.entity_id
_entity_poly.type
_entity_poly.pdbx_seq_one_letter_code
_entity_poly.pdbx_strand_id
1 'polypeptide(L)'
;MHPGRKRTDRMSMLSVVIPSYNEQENIARTAAALAEILKRTDMDYELLFVDDGSKDETYACICAEAARDPRVKGIRFSRNFGKEASIFAGLRAAKGDCCVVIDCDLQHPPQVIPQMLALWRDGYEVVEGVKAGRGKEGLAYKLSAGLFYRMISRVTKIDMAASSDFKLLDRKAVDALAALQERSTFFRALSFWMGFRTARVEFTVAERAAGKSKWSFSSLLRYAVTNITSFTAVPLQIVTLLGGVMLAAFLVLGIQTLCRYLMGRAIEGFTTVILLLLIIGGSIMLSLGIIGHYVAKIYDEVKGRPQYIISETTTAGDGVRKDRG
;
A
#
# COMPACT_ATOMS: atom_id res chain seq x y z
N MET A 1 27.81 -1.85 -16.11
CA MET A 1 27.78 -0.41 -15.81
C MET A 1 27.39 0.33 -17.08
N HIS A 2 26.11 0.71 -17.26
CA HIS A 2 25.72 1.62 -18.34
C HIS A 2 25.74 3.03 -17.76
N PRO A 3 26.46 3.99 -18.37
CA PRO A 3 26.46 5.38 -17.94
C PRO A 3 25.07 5.94 -18.15
N GLY A 4 24.44 6.40 -17.07
CA GLY A 4 23.14 7.02 -17.08
C GLY A 4 23.14 8.22 -18.04
N ARG A 5 22.26 8.15 -19.04
CA ARG A 5 22.01 9.25 -19.96
C ARG A 5 21.42 10.40 -19.15
N LYS A 6 22.20 11.45 -18.90
CA LYS A 6 21.69 12.69 -18.29
C LYS A 6 20.49 13.17 -19.11
N ARG A 7 19.32 13.29 -18.47
CA ARG A 7 18.12 13.83 -19.08
C ARG A 7 18.27 15.35 -19.18
N THR A 8 18.79 15.83 -20.30
CA THR A 8 18.93 17.25 -20.61
C THR A 8 18.06 17.60 -21.81
N ASP A 9 17.45 18.80 -21.75
CA ASP A 9 16.86 19.55 -22.85
C ASP A 9 15.42 19.23 -23.34
N ARG A 10 14.50 18.88 -22.46
CA ARG A 10 13.08 19.17 -22.68
C ARG A 10 12.54 19.84 -21.40
N MET A 11 11.68 20.85 -21.56
CA MET A 11 10.88 21.34 -20.41
C MET A 11 10.14 20.14 -19.86
N SER A 12 10.69 19.55 -18.79
CA SER A 12 10.11 18.36 -18.15
C SER A 12 8.98 18.80 -17.25
N MET A 13 7.91 18.02 -17.19
CA MET A 13 6.73 18.30 -16.38
C MET A 13 6.68 17.38 -15.18
N LEU A 14 6.37 17.92 -14.00
CA LEU A 14 6.14 17.20 -12.77
C LEU A 14 4.63 17.12 -12.46
N SER A 15 4.09 15.93 -12.25
CA SER A 15 2.77 15.77 -11.64
C SER A 15 2.89 15.52 -10.15
N VAL A 16 2.13 16.25 -9.33
CA VAL A 16 2.04 16.01 -7.89
C VAL A 16 0.67 15.44 -7.58
N VAL A 17 0.60 14.21 -7.13
CA VAL A 17 -0.62 13.50 -6.75
C VAL A 17 -0.86 13.67 -5.26
N ILE A 18 -2.03 14.20 -4.90
CA ILE A 18 -2.38 14.58 -3.54
C ILE A 18 -3.72 13.90 -3.17
N PRO A 19 -3.69 12.69 -2.58
CA PRO A 19 -4.90 12.05 -2.08
C PRO A 19 -5.47 12.86 -0.91
N SER A 20 -6.78 13.11 -0.93
CA SER A 20 -7.47 13.95 0.04
C SER A 20 -8.79 13.31 0.48
N TYR A 21 -9.07 13.31 1.79
CA TYR A 21 -10.33 12.84 2.37
C TYR A 21 -10.67 13.58 3.65
N ASN A 22 -11.70 14.44 3.60
CA ASN A 22 -12.09 15.36 4.68
C ASN A 22 -10.90 16.26 5.10
N GLU A 23 -10.35 17.00 4.13
CA GLU A 23 -9.13 17.81 4.25
C GLU A 23 -9.40 19.27 3.85
N GLN A 24 -10.65 19.77 3.98
CA GLN A 24 -11.05 21.10 3.56
C GLN A 24 -10.12 22.23 4.07
N GLU A 25 -9.58 22.08 5.28
CA GLU A 25 -8.69 23.09 5.91
C GLU A 25 -7.28 23.09 5.30
N ASN A 26 -6.89 21.99 4.67
CA ASN A 26 -5.53 21.76 4.17
C ASN A 26 -5.37 22.06 2.67
N ILE A 27 -6.44 22.01 1.86
CA ILE A 27 -6.36 22.12 0.39
C ILE A 27 -5.61 23.38 -0.05
N ALA A 28 -6.09 24.56 0.35
CA ALA A 28 -5.48 25.83 -0.06
C ALA A 28 -4.05 25.98 0.45
N ARG A 29 -3.80 25.54 1.70
CA ARG A 29 -2.48 25.57 2.32
C ARG A 29 -1.48 24.68 1.58
N THR A 30 -1.90 23.47 1.20
CA THR A 30 -1.06 22.51 0.49
C THR A 30 -0.78 22.98 -0.94
N ALA A 31 -1.80 23.50 -1.64
CA ALA A 31 -1.62 24.06 -2.97
C ALA A 31 -0.60 25.22 -2.96
N ALA A 32 -0.73 26.15 -2.01
CA ALA A 32 0.18 27.28 -1.88
C ALA A 32 1.62 26.84 -1.54
N ALA A 33 1.79 25.93 -0.57
CA ALA A 33 3.09 25.43 -0.16
C ALA A 33 3.83 24.68 -1.29
N LEU A 34 3.11 23.86 -2.04
CA LEU A 34 3.66 23.15 -3.20
C LEU A 34 4.01 24.15 -4.31
N ALA A 35 3.12 25.07 -4.65
CA ALA A 35 3.36 26.08 -5.67
C ALA A 35 4.59 26.95 -5.36
N GLU A 36 4.81 27.33 -4.10
CA GLU A 36 5.98 28.11 -3.68
C GLU A 36 7.29 27.36 -3.95
N ILE A 37 7.35 26.07 -3.61
CA ILE A 37 8.55 25.26 -3.81
C ILE A 37 8.78 24.93 -5.28
N LEU A 38 7.71 24.55 -6.01
CA LEU A 38 7.80 24.11 -7.40
C LEU A 38 8.12 25.24 -8.37
N LYS A 39 7.69 26.48 -8.09
CA LYS A 39 8.10 27.68 -8.85
C LYS A 39 9.62 27.93 -8.84
N ARG A 40 10.34 27.35 -7.88
CA ARG A 40 11.81 27.46 -7.78
C ARG A 40 12.52 26.33 -8.54
N THR A 41 11.78 25.42 -9.13
CA THR A 41 12.33 24.34 -9.97
C THR A 41 12.25 24.73 -11.45
N ASP A 42 13.14 24.20 -12.27
CA ASP A 42 13.16 24.45 -13.73
C ASP A 42 12.20 23.51 -14.47
N MET A 43 11.04 23.20 -13.87
CA MET A 43 10.06 22.27 -14.43
C MET A 43 8.66 22.88 -14.40
N ASP A 44 7.89 22.61 -15.45
CA ASP A 44 6.45 22.80 -15.37
C ASP A 44 5.84 21.80 -14.41
N TYR A 45 4.68 22.13 -13.82
CA TYR A 45 4.04 21.23 -12.87
C TYR A 45 2.52 21.29 -12.93
N GLU A 46 1.89 20.20 -12.49
CA GLU A 46 0.46 20.12 -12.18
C GLU A 46 0.26 19.55 -10.78
N LEU A 47 -0.79 20.01 -10.10
CA LEU A 47 -1.23 19.52 -8.78
C LEU A 47 -2.53 18.76 -8.97
N LEU A 48 -2.52 17.45 -8.76
CA LEU A 48 -3.66 16.55 -8.93
C LEU A 48 -4.22 16.19 -7.55
N PHE A 49 -5.23 16.92 -7.09
CA PHE A 49 -5.97 16.56 -5.89
C PHE A 49 -7.00 15.47 -6.22
N VAL A 50 -6.97 14.39 -5.47
CA VAL A 50 -7.93 13.29 -5.62
C VAL A 50 -8.77 13.19 -4.35
N ASP A 51 -10.00 13.68 -4.43
CA ASP A 51 -10.99 13.63 -3.36
C ASP A 51 -11.64 12.24 -3.29
N ASP A 52 -11.35 11.50 -2.22
CA ASP A 52 -11.85 10.15 -1.96
C ASP A 52 -13.30 10.17 -1.43
N GLY A 53 -14.18 10.95 -2.07
CA GLY A 53 -15.58 11.05 -1.72
C GLY A 53 -15.81 11.69 -0.36
N SER A 54 -15.17 12.82 -0.09
CA SER A 54 -15.30 13.58 1.16
C SER A 54 -16.75 13.98 1.44
N LYS A 55 -17.04 14.13 2.74
CA LYS A 55 -18.35 14.55 3.25
C LYS A 55 -18.40 16.02 3.65
N ASP A 56 -17.24 16.66 3.70
CA ASP A 56 -17.04 18.08 3.97
C ASP A 56 -16.83 18.88 2.67
N GLU A 57 -16.40 20.11 2.77
CA GLU A 57 -16.21 21.03 1.64
C GLU A 57 -14.86 20.81 0.89
N THR A 58 -14.19 19.67 1.08
CA THR A 58 -12.88 19.36 0.44
C THR A 58 -12.93 19.59 -1.06
N TYR A 59 -13.92 19.02 -1.77
CA TYR A 59 -14.00 19.15 -3.23
C TYR A 59 -14.33 20.56 -3.67
N ALA A 60 -15.18 21.30 -2.95
CA ALA A 60 -15.45 22.70 -3.23
C ALA A 60 -14.19 23.56 -3.09
N CYS A 61 -13.34 23.29 -2.08
CA CYS A 61 -12.04 23.93 -1.92
C CYS A 61 -11.10 23.61 -3.09
N ILE A 62 -11.07 22.36 -3.58
CA ILE A 62 -10.28 21.96 -4.76
C ILE A 62 -10.76 22.73 -6.00
N CYS A 63 -12.06 22.81 -6.23
CA CYS A 63 -12.63 23.58 -7.35
C CYS A 63 -12.26 25.07 -7.27
N ALA A 64 -12.29 25.66 -6.08
CA ALA A 64 -11.89 27.05 -5.88
C ALA A 64 -10.41 27.28 -6.21
N GLU A 65 -9.51 26.39 -5.82
CA GLU A 65 -8.10 26.48 -6.17
C GLU A 65 -7.85 26.23 -7.67
N ALA A 66 -8.57 25.28 -8.30
CA ALA A 66 -8.50 25.03 -9.75
C ALA A 66 -8.97 26.25 -10.58
N ALA A 67 -9.94 27.01 -10.08
CA ALA A 67 -10.40 28.26 -10.72
C ALA A 67 -9.35 29.40 -10.62
N ARG A 68 -8.48 29.37 -9.60
CA ARG A 68 -7.42 30.38 -9.38
C ARG A 68 -6.13 30.02 -10.14
N ASP A 69 -5.81 28.74 -10.25
CA ASP A 69 -4.58 28.26 -10.88
C ASP A 69 -4.90 27.06 -11.79
N PRO A 70 -4.76 27.19 -13.13
CA PRO A 70 -5.05 26.11 -14.09
C PRO A 70 -4.15 24.89 -13.94
N ARG A 71 -3.07 25.00 -13.16
CA ARG A 71 -2.20 23.84 -12.83
C ARG A 71 -2.81 22.95 -11.75
N VAL A 72 -3.78 23.46 -10.98
CA VAL A 72 -4.52 22.67 -9.99
C VAL A 72 -5.66 21.96 -10.70
N LYS A 73 -5.74 20.64 -10.49
CA LYS A 73 -6.77 19.78 -11.05
C LYS A 73 -7.37 18.93 -9.93
N GLY A 74 -8.67 18.68 -10.01
CA GLY A 74 -9.43 17.89 -9.05
C GLY A 74 -10.10 16.70 -9.69
N ILE A 75 -10.05 15.57 -9.01
CA ILE A 75 -10.81 14.35 -9.30
C ILE A 75 -11.60 14.02 -8.04
N ARG A 76 -12.91 13.76 -8.17
CA ARG A 76 -13.76 13.34 -7.05
C ARG A 76 -14.32 11.96 -7.28
N PHE A 77 -14.27 11.11 -6.27
CA PHE A 77 -14.90 9.80 -6.29
C PHE A 77 -16.36 9.86 -5.85
N SER A 78 -17.17 8.90 -6.31
CA SER A 78 -18.58 8.78 -5.95
C SER A 78 -18.81 8.41 -4.47
N ARG A 79 -17.81 7.83 -3.81
CA ARG A 79 -17.76 7.49 -2.39
C ARG A 79 -16.32 7.27 -1.96
N ASN A 80 -16.08 7.03 -0.68
CA ASN A 80 -14.76 6.63 -0.20
C ASN A 80 -14.41 5.22 -0.72
N PHE A 81 -13.29 5.12 -1.46
CA PHE A 81 -12.68 3.90 -1.98
C PHE A 81 -11.32 3.61 -1.33
N GLY A 82 -10.78 4.56 -0.57
CA GLY A 82 -9.53 4.45 0.17
C GLY A 82 -8.36 5.17 -0.50
N LYS A 83 -7.37 5.54 0.34
CA LYS A 83 -6.19 6.31 -0.07
C LYS A 83 -5.43 5.68 -1.25
N GLU A 84 -5.30 4.36 -1.25
CA GLU A 84 -4.61 3.62 -2.32
C GLU A 84 -5.30 3.86 -3.67
N ALA A 85 -6.64 3.78 -3.72
CA ALA A 85 -7.41 4.06 -4.92
C ALA A 85 -7.18 5.50 -5.42
N SER A 86 -7.09 6.48 -4.50
CA SER A 86 -6.81 7.88 -4.82
C SER A 86 -5.42 8.07 -5.40
N ILE A 87 -4.41 7.40 -4.84
CA ILE A 87 -3.05 7.41 -5.39
C ILE A 87 -3.05 6.88 -6.83
N PHE A 88 -3.64 5.70 -7.06
CA PHE A 88 -3.67 5.09 -8.39
C PHE A 88 -4.48 5.90 -9.41
N ALA A 89 -5.59 6.52 -8.99
CA ALA A 89 -6.35 7.43 -9.85
C ALA A 89 -5.52 8.65 -10.27
N GLY A 90 -4.81 9.25 -9.32
CA GLY A 90 -3.91 10.37 -9.58
C GLY A 90 -2.76 9.97 -10.51
N LEU A 91 -2.11 8.82 -10.29
CA LEU A 91 -1.04 8.31 -11.15
C LEU A 91 -1.52 8.05 -12.58
N ARG A 92 -2.72 7.50 -12.77
CA ARG A 92 -3.33 7.28 -14.10
C ARG A 92 -3.69 8.59 -14.81
N ALA A 93 -4.07 9.63 -14.06
CA ALA A 93 -4.39 10.95 -14.60
C ALA A 93 -3.16 11.83 -14.85
N ALA A 94 -2.04 11.53 -14.21
CA ALA A 94 -0.81 12.29 -14.25
C ALA A 94 -0.20 12.34 -15.67
N LYS A 95 0.15 13.55 -16.15
CA LYS A 95 0.72 13.80 -17.47
C LYS A 95 2.24 14.10 -17.46
N GLY A 96 2.83 14.31 -16.28
CA GLY A 96 4.24 14.68 -16.12
C GLY A 96 5.21 13.57 -16.49
N ASP A 97 6.45 13.94 -16.78
CA ASP A 97 7.58 13.03 -17.03
C ASP A 97 8.02 12.29 -15.76
N CYS A 98 7.68 12.84 -14.61
CA CYS A 98 7.77 12.19 -13.30
C CYS A 98 6.58 12.59 -12.43
N CYS A 99 6.34 11.80 -11.38
CA CYS A 99 5.20 11.95 -10.49
C CYS A 99 5.64 11.92 -9.04
N VAL A 100 5.20 12.87 -8.23
CA VAL A 100 5.37 12.84 -6.78
C VAL A 100 4.02 12.52 -6.13
N VAL A 101 4.00 11.57 -5.23
CA VAL A 101 2.86 11.31 -4.35
C VAL A 101 3.15 11.94 -2.99
N ILE A 102 2.26 12.79 -2.48
CA ILE A 102 2.42 13.49 -1.21
C ILE A 102 1.07 13.63 -0.50
N ASP A 103 1.05 13.51 0.83
CA ASP A 103 -0.17 13.67 1.63
C ASP A 103 -0.59 15.14 1.75
N CYS A 104 -1.91 15.38 1.82
CA CYS A 104 -2.49 16.72 1.89
C CYS A 104 -2.21 17.44 3.22
N ASP A 105 -1.83 16.73 4.28
CA ASP A 105 -1.63 17.27 5.64
C ASP A 105 -0.25 17.94 5.86
N LEU A 106 0.58 18.01 4.83
CA LEU A 106 1.95 18.57 4.86
C LEU A 106 2.88 17.94 5.92
N GLN A 107 2.57 16.73 6.42
CA GLN A 107 3.51 15.98 7.27
C GLN A 107 4.76 15.56 6.50
N HIS A 108 4.65 15.45 5.20
CA HIS A 108 5.77 15.30 4.28
C HIS A 108 6.19 16.71 3.80
N PRO A 109 7.40 17.16 4.12
CA PRO A 109 7.82 18.51 3.77
C PRO A 109 8.04 18.65 2.25
N PRO A 110 7.30 19.56 1.56
CA PRO A 110 7.49 19.80 0.12
C PRO A 110 8.92 20.22 -0.26
N GLN A 111 9.66 20.77 0.69
CA GLN A 111 11.07 21.17 0.52
C GLN A 111 12.01 20.03 0.13
N VAL A 112 11.60 18.79 0.31
CA VAL A 112 12.36 17.59 -0.10
C VAL A 112 12.24 17.32 -1.60
N ILE A 113 11.18 17.82 -2.26
CA ILE A 113 10.90 17.54 -3.68
C ILE A 113 12.07 17.96 -4.59
N PRO A 114 12.72 19.13 -4.45
CA PRO A 114 13.89 19.48 -5.27
C PRO A 114 15.05 18.48 -5.15
N GLN A 115 15.28 17.93 -3.96
CA GLN A 115 16.30 16.90 -3.76
C GLN A 115 15.91 15.58 -4.42
N MET A 116 14.63 15.21 -4.38
CA MET A 116 14.12 14.03 -5.10
C MET A 116 14.27 14.20 -6.62
N LEU A 117 13.99 15.39 -7.14
CA LEU A 117 14.16 15.71 -8.57
C LEU A 117 15.63 15.64 -9.01
N ALA A 118 16.57 16.05 -8.15
CA ALA A 118 18.00 15.92 -8.44
C ALA A 118 18.40 14.44 -8.63
N LEU A 119 17.97 13.57 -7.72
CA LEU A 119 18.23 12.13 -7.83
C LEU A 119 17.54 11.49 -9.04
N TRP A 120 16.32 11.93 -9.39
CA TRP A 120 15.65 11.48 -10.60
C TRP A 120 16.43 11.89 -11.87
N ARG A 121 16.97 13.12 -11.91
CA ARG A 121 17.86 13.59 -13.00
C ARG A 121 19.14 12.76 -13.10
N ASP A 122 19.65 12.25 -11.97
CA ASP A 122 20.78 11.33 -11.90
C ASP A 122 20.44 9.89 -12.35
N GLY A 123 19.18 9.66 -12.79
CA GLY A 123 18.73 8.41 -13.39
C GLY A 123 18.14 7.40 -12.40
N TYR A 124 17.81 7.81 -11.19
CA TYR A 124 16.95 6.99 -10.32
C TYR A 124 15.52 7.05 -10.81
N GLU A 125 14.84 5.90 -10.85
CA GLU A 125 13.48 5.78 -11.38
C GLU A 125 12.43 5.85 -10.28
N VAL A 126 12.83 5.54 -9.03
CA VAL A 126 12.03 5.70 -7.82
C VAL A 126 12.87 6.43 -6.78
N VAL A 127 12.36 7.52 -6.21
CA VAL A 127 13.00 8.20 -5.08
C VAL A 127 12.03 8.21 -3.90
N GLU A 128 12.42 7.56 -2.81
CA GLU A 128 11.59 7.38 -1.62
C GLU A 128 11.98 8.38 -0.53
N GLY A 129 11.01 9.15 -0.03
CA GLY A 129 11.19 9.94 1.18
C GLY A 129 11.11 9.04 2.41
N VAL A 130 12.14 9.07 3.26
CA VAL A 130 12.23 8.25 4.48
C VAL A 130 12.30 9.15 5.71
N LYS A 131 11.58 8.82 6.77
CA LYS A 131 11.64 9.60 8.01
C LYS A 131 12.99 9.45 8.69
N ALA A 132 13.72 10.56 8.88
CA ALA A 132 14.94 10.62 9.67
C ALA A 132 14.59 10.47 11.16
N GLY A 133 14.73 9.25 11.70
CA GLY A 133 14.50 8.96 13.10
C GLY A 133 13.06 8.56 13.45
N ARG A 134 12.92 7.52 14.29
CA ARG A 134 11.65 7.15 14.93
C ARG A 134 11.49 8.03 16.17
N GLY A 135 10.43 8.85 16.21
CA GLY A 135 10.05 9.61 17.39
C GLY A 135 9.98 8.74 18.67
N LYS A 136 9.84 9.35 19.84
CA LYS A 136 9.72 8.69 21.17
C LYS A 136 8.44 7.82 21.23
N GLU A 137 8.51 6.62 20.66
CA GLU A 137 7.45 5.62 20.79
C GLU A 137 7.73 4.71 21.99
N GLY A 138 6.68 4.31 22.72
CA GLY A 138 6.82 3.46 23.92
C GLY A 138 7.48 2.11 23.60
N LEU A 139 8.32 1.62 24.52
CA LEU A 139 9.15 0.40 24.38
C LEU A 139 8.33 -0.85 23.97
N ALA A 140 7.14 -1.04 24.52
CA ALA A 140 6.27 -2.18 24.22
C ALA A 140 5.72 -2.14 22.78
N TYR A 141 5.38 -0.94 22.29
CA TYR A 141 4.96 -0.74 20.90
C TYR A 141 6.13 -0.93 19.93
N LYS A 142 7.34 -0.47 20.28
CA LYS A 142 8.56 -0.73 19.50
C LYS A 142 8.86 -2.21 19.34
N LEU A 143 8.65 -3.02 20.38
CA LEU A 143 8.94 -4.46 20.35
C LEU A 143 7.94 -5.22 19.44
N SER A 144 6.64 -4.97 19.61
CA SER A 144 5.58 -5.63 18.84
C SER A 144 5.57 -5.17 17.37
N ALA A 145 5.68 -3.87 17.12
CA ALA A 145 5.79 -3.32 15.78
C ALA A 145 7.10 -3.75 15.10
N GLY A 146 8.22 -3.76 15.85
CA GLY A 146 9.51 -4.20 15.32
C GLY A 146 9.53 -5.67 14.92
N LEU A 147 8.93 -6.56 15.70
CA LEU A 147 8.79 -7.99 15.37
C LEU A 147 7.88 -8.18 14.14
N PHE A 148 6.77 -7.46 14.10
CA PHE A 148 5.83 -7.46 13.01
C PHE A 148 6.47 -6.98 11.70
N TYR A 149 7.11 -5.81 11.68
CA TYR A 149 7.79 -5.29 10.49
C TYR A 149 8.95 -6.18 10.05
N ARG A 150 9.70 -6.77 10.99
CA ARG A 150 10.78 -7.71 10.67
C ARG A 150 10.26 -8.99 10.04
N MET A 151 9.11 -9.50 10.50
CA MET A 151 8.46 -10.68 9.93
C MET A 151 7.96 -10.38 8.50
N ILE A 152 7.26 -9.26 8.31
CA ILE A 152 6.80 -8.84 6.98
C ILE A 152 7.99 -8.61 6.04
N SER A 153 9.01 -7.88 6.48
CA SER A 153 10.20 -7.62 5.66
C SER A 153 10.94 -8.89 5.25
N ARG A 154 10.99 -9.92 6.11
CA ARG A 154 11.56 -11.24 5.74
C ARG A 154 10.72 -11.98 4.71
N VAL A 155 9.40 -11.91 4.84
CA VAL A 155 8.46 -12.63 3.97
C VAL A 155 8.31 -11.93 2.62
N THR A 156 8.23 -10.60 2.62
CA THR A 156 8.04 -9.78 1.41
C THR A 156 9.37 -9.32 0.79
N LYS A 157 10.48 -9.46 1.50
CA LYS A 157 11.80 -8.87 1.17
C LYS A 157 11.77 -7.34 1.03
N ILE A 158 10.75 -6.68 1.55
CA ILE A 158 10.54 -5.22 1.52
C ILE A 158 10.78 -4.64 2.90
N ASP A 159 11.62 -3.61 3.01
CA ASP A 159 11.78 -2.86 4.27
C ASP A 159 10.57 -1.95 4.51
N MET A 160 9.49 -2.56 5.01
CA MET A 160 8.23 -1.87 5.26
C MET A 160 8.31 -0.85 6.41
N ALA A 161 9.33 -0.98 7.28
CA ALA A 161 9.47 -0.12 8.46
C ALA A 161 9.92 1.31 8.10
N ALA A 162 10.66 1.46 7.01
CA ALA A 162 11.18 2.74 6.54
C ALA A 162 10.36 3.30 5.35
N SER A 163 9.51 2.48 4.72
CA SER A 163 8.78 2.88 3.51
C SER A 163 7.64 3.86 3.80
N SER A 164 7.53 4.90 2.97
CA SER A 164 6.46 5.90 3.02
C SER A 164 5.71 5.99 1.69
N ASP A 165 4.55 6.67 1.68
CA ASP A 165 3.83 6.99 0.45
C ASP A 165 4.46 8.20 -0.27
N PHE A 166 5.33 8.94 0.40
CA PHE A 166 6.03 10.07 -0.19
C PHE A 166 7.14 9.59 -1.11
N LYS A 167 6.83 9.52 -2.40
CA LYS A 167 7.72 9.00 -3.44
C LYS A 167 7.65 9.83 -4.69
N LEU A 168 8.81 9.97 -5.34
CA LEU A 168 8.90 10.43 -6.72
C LEU A 168 9.11 9.21 -7.62
N LEU A 169 8.34 9.13 -8.68
CA LEU A 169 8.33 8.04 -9.65
C LEU A 169 8.63 8.59 -11.04
N ASP A 170 9.54 7.97 -11.77
CA ASP A 170 9.71 8.21 -13.20
C ASP A 170 8.47 7.81 -14.00
N ARG A 171 8.24 8.41 -15.18
CA ARG A 171 7.12 8.05 -16.06
C ARG A 171 7.04 6.54 -16.32
N LYS A 172 8.15 5.87 -16.53
CA LYS A 172 8.16 4.41 -16.72
C LYS A 172 7.61 3.64 -15.50
N ALA A 173 7.95 4.12 -14.28
CA ALA A 173 7.44 3.52 -13.05
C ALA A 173 5.95 3.83 -12.87
N VAL A 174 5.52 5.04 -13.21
CA VAL A 174 4.10 5.44 -13.20
C VAL A 174 3.30 4.59 -14.19
N ASP A 175 3.79 4.44 -15.42
CA ASP A 175 3.09 3.65 -16.45
C ASP A 175 3.01 2.16 -16.06
N ALA A 176 4.07 1.61 -15.46
CA ALA A 176 4.07 0.25 -14.96
C ALA A 176 3.03 0.05 -13.83
N LEU A 177 2.93 0.99 -12.87
CA LEU A 177 1.92 0.96 -11.82
C LEU A 177 0.51 1.14 -12.37
N ALA A 178 0.32 2.07 -13.30
CA ALA A 178 -0.97 2.36 -13.92
C ALA A 178 -1.52 1.17 -14.72
N ALA A 179 -0.62 0.34 -15.29
CA ALA A 179 -0.98 -0.87 -16.03
C ALA A 179 -1.39 -2.04 -15.12
N LEU A 180 -1.08 -2.00 -13.83
CA LEU A 180 -1.49 -3.05 -12.90
C LEU A 180 -3.02 -3.05 -12.75
N GLN A 181 -3.61 -4.23 -12.93
CA GLN A 181 -5.06 -4.45 -12.81
C GLN A 181 -5.46 -5.01 -11.45
N GLU A 182 -4.49 -5.26 -10.57
CA GLU A 182 -4.73 -5.78 -9.23
C GLU A 182 -5.66 -4.88 -8.43
N ARG A 183 -6.65 -5.48 -7.76
CA ARG A 183 -7.62 -4.74 -6.94
C ARG A 183 -7.08 -4.41 -5.57
N SER A 184 -6.29 -5.32 -5.02
CA SER A 184 -5.64 -5.13 -3.72
C SER A 184 -4.32 -4.40 -3.93
N THR A 185 -4.40 -3.13 -4.29
CA THR A 185 -3.22 -2.29 -4.49
C THR A 185 -2.66 -1.84 -3.14
N PHE A 186 -1.36 -2.00 -2.98
CA PHE A 186 -0.61 -1.43 -1.88
C PHE A 186 0.62 -0.72 -2.46
N PHE A 187 0.49 0.59 -2.62
CA PHE A 187 1.44 1.43 -3.35
C PHE A 187 2.89 1.26 -2.89
N ARG A 188 3.12 1.18 -1.56
CA ARG A 188 4.46 1.00 -1.00
C ARG A 188 5.11 -0.30 -1.45
N ALA A 189 4.36 -1.40 -1.44
CA ALA A 189 4.87 -2.70 -1.84
C ALA A 189 5.03 -2.80 -3.35
N LEU A 190 4.07 -2.33 -4.12
CA LEU A 190 4.11 -2.39 -5.58
C LEU A 190 5.22 -1.53 -6.15
N SER A 191 5.47 -0.33 -5.59
CA SER A 191 6.58 0.52 -6.01
C SER A 191 7.95 -0.13 -5.79
N PHE A 192 8.10 -1.00 -4.79
CA PHE A 192 9.30 -1.78 -4.56
C PHE A 192 9.36 -3.04 -5.47
N TRP A 193 8.21 -3.74 -5.60
CA TRP A 193 8.10 -4.98 -6.39
C TRP A 193 8.52 -4.80 -7.86
N MET A 194 8.28 -3.62 -8.42
CA MET A 194 8.66 -3.30 -9.80
C MET A 194 10.17 -3.40 -10.07
N GLY A 195 11.01 -3.36 -9.04
CA GLY A 195 12.46 -3.54 -9.17
C GLY A 195 13.21 -2.41 -9.88
N PHE A 196 12.63 -1.22 -9.98
CA PHE A 196 13.28 -0.05 -10.54
C PHE A 196 14.43 0.46 -9.65
N ARG A 197 15.35 1.20 -10.26
CA ARG A 197 16.48 1.79 -9.55
C ARG A 197 16.01 2.82 -8.54
N THR A 198 16.16 2.51 -7.25
CA THR A 198 15.62 3.29 -6.13
C THR A 198 16.71 4.05 -5.38
N ALA A 199 16.43 5.32 -5.04
CA ALA A 199 17.18 6.11 -4.08
C ALA A 199 16.32 6.50 -2.88
N ARG A 200 16.94 6.90 -1.77
CA ARG A 200 16.24 7.35 -0.55
C ARG A 200 16.70 8.76 -0.18
N VAL A 201 15.75 9.57 0.27
CA VAL A 201 15.99 10.92 0.81
C VAL A 201 15.41 10.96 2.21
N GLU A 202 16.25 11.27 3.18
CA GLU A 202 15.80 11.40 4.57
C GLU A 202 15.15 12.77 4.80
N PHE A 203 14.04 12.79 5.54
CA PHE A 203 13.40 14.03 5.97
C PHE A 203 12.96 13.97 7.43
N THR A 204 12.97 15.11 8.08
CA THR A 204 12.44 15.26 9.45
C THR A 204 10.96 15.62 9.37
N VAL A 205 10.12 14.86 10.09
CA VAL A 205 8.68 15.13 10.15
C VAL A 205 8.45 16.36 11.02
N ALA A 206 7.69 17.33 10.51
CA ALA A 206 7.15 18.39 11.35
C ALA A 206 6.20 17.79 12.40
N GLU A 207 6.30 18.23 13.66
CA GLU A 207 5.41 17.76 14.72
C GLU A 207 3.94 18.01 14.34
N ARG A 208 3.08 17.01 14.55
CA ARG A 208 1.63 17.15 14.35
C ARG A 208 1.10 18.27 15.22
N ALA A 209 0.44 19.26 14.63
CA ALA A 209 -0.24 20.33 15.34
C ALA A 209 -1.41 19.82 16.22
N ALA A 210 -2.04 18.67 15.92
CA ALA A 210 -3.04 17.98 16.75
C ALA A 210 -3.38 16.58 16.19
N GLY A 211 -3.63 15.59 17.06
CA GLY A 211 -4.24 14.31 16.71
C GLY A 211 -3.60 13.09 17.40
N LYS A 212 -4.39 12.39 18.23
CA LYS A 212 -4.00 11.07 18.78
C LYS A 212 -4.17 10.01 17.70
N SER A 213 -3.19 9.13 17.53
CA SER A 213 -3.31 7.94 16.67
C SER A 213 -4.52 7.10 17.09
N LYS A 214 -5.51 6.95 16.21
CA LYS A 214 -6.76 6.20 16.46
C LYS A 214 -6.67 4.72 16.07
N TRP A 215 -5.49 4.16 15.91
CA TRP A 215 -5.34 2.77 15.50
C TRP A 215 -5.56 1.84 16.68
N SER A 216 -6.64 1.05 16.65
CA SER A 216 -6.88 -0.01 17.61
C SER A 216 -6.02 -1.24 17.28
N PHE A 217 -5.71 -2.08 18.26
CA PHE A 217 -4.97 -3.33 18.04
C PHE A 217 -5.64 -4.23 17.00
N SER A 218 -6.97 -4.30 16.98
CA SER A 218 -7.74 -5.08 16.00
C SER A 218 -7.59 -4.54 14.58
N SER A 219 -7.48 -3.22 14.39
CA SER A 219 -7.25 -2.64 13.06
C SER A 219 -5.83 -2.90 12.55
N LEU A 220 -4.83 -2.88 13.44
CA LEU A 220 -3.46 -3.26 13.13
C LEU A 220 -3.36 -4.73 12.73
N LEU A 221 -4.02 -5.63 13.46
CA LEU A 221 -4.04 -7.05 13.14
C LEU A 221 -4.70 -7.32 11.79
N ARG A 222 -5.86 -6.69 11.54
CA ARG A 222 -6.55 -6.79 10.23
C ARG A 222 -5.67 -6.29 9.10
N TYR A 223 -5.03 -5.14 9.28
CA TYR A 223 -4.09 -4.57 8.31
C TYR A 223 -2.93 -5.53 8.03
N ALA A 224 -2.38 -6.15 9.07
CA ALA A 224 -1.32 -7.15 8.97
C ALA A 224 -1.74 -8.36 8.15
N VAL A 225 -2.87 -8.99 8.50
CA VAL A 225 -3.38 -10.17 7.79
C VAL A 225 -3.65 -9.85 6.33
N THR A 226 -4.28 -8.71 6.05
CA THR A 226 -4.58 -8.27 4.67
C THR A 226 -3.30 -8.12 3.85
N ASN A 227 -2.27 -7.45 4.39
CA ASN A 227 -1.02 -7.24 3.66
C ASN A 227 -0.21 -8.53 3.48
N ILE A 228 -0.08 -9.36 4.53
CA ILE A 228 0.62 -10.65 4.43
C ILE A 228 -0.03 -11.53 3.36
N THR A 229 -1.35 -11.68 3.40
CA THR A 229 -2.06 -12.53 2.45
C THR A 229 -2.13 -11.97 1.03
N SER A 230 -1.93 -10.65 0.83
CA SER A 230 -1.86 -10.05 -0.50
C SER A 230 -0.52 -10.31 -1.21
N PHE A 231 0.58 -10.38 -0.44
CA PHE A 231 1.92 -10.44 -1.03
C PHE A 231 2.63 -11.78 -0.80
N THR A 232 2.02 -12.74 -0.11
CA THR A 232 2.67 -13.99 0.22
C THR A 232 1.70 -15.16 0.36
N ALA A 233 2.17 -16.34 -0.07
CA ALA A 233 1.48 -17.61 0.13
C ALA A 233 1.89 -18.33 1.43
N VAL A 234 2.67 -17.67 2.32
CA VAL A 234 3.13 -18.28 3.59
C VAL A 234 1.99 -18.86 4.44
N PRO A 235 0.82 -18.19 4.60
CA PRO A 235 -0.29 -18.81 5.33
C PRO A 235 -0.79 -20.13 4.71
N LEU A 236 -0.74 -20.29 3.37
CA LEU A 236 -1.07 -21.56 2.73
C LEU A 236 0.01 -22.63 2.99
N GLN A 237 1.29 -22.24 3.06
CA GLN A 237 2.37 -23.17 3.40
C GLN A 237 2.23 -23.69 4.84
N ILE A 238 1.70 -22.87 5.77
CA ILE A 238 1.39 -23.31 7.15
C ILE A 238 0.33 -24.41 7.12
N VAL A 239 -0.69 -24.30 6.26
CA VAL A 239 -1.71 -25.36 6.09
C VAL A 239 -1.07 -26.66 5.60
N THR A 240 -0.19 -26.56 4.60
CA THR A 240 0.53 -27.73 4.07
C THR A 240 1.43 -28.37 5.13
N LEU A 241 2.17 -27.56 5.88
CA LEU A 241 3.02 -28.05 6.97
C LEU A 241 2.18 -28.74 8.06
N LEU A 242 1.06 -28.11 8.48
CA LEU A 242 0.16 -28.68 9.47
C LEU A 242 -0.40 -30.02 9.01
N GLY A 243 -0.82 -30.12 7.75
CA GLY A 243 -1.26 -31.38 7.14
C GLY A 243 -0.16 -32.46 7.15
N GLY A 244 1.08 -32.09 6.82
CA GLY A 244 2.23 -33.00 6.87
C GLY A 244 2.53 -33.50 8.29
N VAL A 245 2.49 -32.63 9.29
CA VAL A 245 2.67 -33.01 10.70
C VAL A 245 1.55 -33.94 11.15
N MET A 246 0.30 -33.66 10.79
CA MET A 246 -0.84 -34.52 11.13
C MET A 246 -0.72 -35.90 10.47
N LEU A 247 -0.30 -35.97 9.19
CA LEU A 247 -0.08 -37.19 8.51
C LEU A 247 1.03 -38.05 9.15
N ALA A 248 2.15 -37.43 9.53
CA ALA A 248 3.24 -38.11 10.24
C ALA A 248 2.77 -38.65 11.61
N ALA A 249 2.05 -37.82 12.38
CA ALA A 249 1.47 -38.26 13.66
C ALA A 249 0.49 -39.42 13.48
N PHE A 250 -0.37 -39.37 12.46
CA PHE A 250 -1.28 -40.46 12.11
C PHE A 250 -0.55 -41.77 11.78
N LEU A 251 0.52 -41.73 10.98
CA LEU A 251 1.33 -42.92 10.65
C LEU A 251 1.97 -43.52 11.91
N VAL A 252 2.57 -42.68 12.77
CA VAL A 252 3.20 -43.18 14.01
C VAL A 252 2.18 -43.82 14.95
N LEU A 253 1.06 -43.16 15.21
CA LEU A 253 0.00 -43.66 16.09
C LEU A 253 -0.70 -44.89 15.46
N GLY A 254 -0.89 -44.91 14.15
CA GLY A 254 -1.49 -46.02 13.42
C GLY A 254 -0.62 -47.29 13.52
N ILE A 255 0.68 -47.16 13.27
CA ILE A 255 1.64 -48.27 13.42
C ILE A 255 1.69 -48.76 14.87
N GLN A 256 1.77 -47.84 15.85
CA GLN A 256 1.79 -48.22 17.25
C GLN A 256 0.51 -48.97 17.69
N THR A 257 -0.64 -48.49 17.23
CA THR A 257 -1.94 -49.09 17.51
C THR A 257 -2.04 -50.50 16.89
N LEU A 258 -1.60 -50.67 15.63
CA LEU A 258 -1.59 -51.93 14.93
C LEU A 258 -0.66 -52.95 15.61
N CYS A 259 0.55 -52.54 16.01
CA CYS A 259 1.47 -53.41 16.74
C CYS A 259 0.88 -53.89 18.07
N ARG A 260 0.25 -52.95 18.86
CA ARG A 260 -0.41 -53.33 20.13
C ARG A 260 -1.57 -54.28 19.92
N TYR A 261 -2.37 -54.11 18.88
CA TYR A 261 -3.48 -55.00 18.53
C TYR A 261 -2.98 -56.38 18.20
N LEU A 262 -1.94 -56.52 17.36
CA LEU A 262 -1.32 -57.82 17.02
C LEU A 262 -0.69 -58.52 18.19
N MET A 263 -0.26 -57.81 19.22
CA MET A 263 0.27 -58.35 20.49
C MET A 263 -0.85 -58.74 21.50
N GLY A 264 -2.13 -58.65 21.15
CA GLY A 264 -3.25 -59.00 22.01
C GLY A 264 -3.47 -58.07 23.19
N ARG A 265 -2.87 -56.87 23.19
CA ARG A 265 -3.05 -55.86 24.25
C ARG A 265 -4.17 -54.92 23.82
N ALA A 266 -5.36 -55.09 24.43
CA ALA A 266 -6.48 -54.16 24.26
C ALA A 266 -6.09 -52.75 24.70
N ILE A 267 -6.47 -51.71 23.92
CA ILE A 267 -6.20 -50.34 24.22
C ILE A 267 -7.47 -49.72 24.88
N GLU A 268 -7.44 -49.42 26.16
CA GLU A 268 -8.38 -48.50 26.76
C GLU A 268 -8.03 -47.11 26.25
N GLY A 269 -8.86 -46.50 25.38
CA GLY A 269 -8.42 -45.30 24.70
C GLY A 269 -9.53 -44.32 24.24
N PHE A 270 -10.74 -44.38 24.83
CA PHE A 270 -11.83 -43.49 24.44
C PHE A 270 -11.43 -42.00 24.52
N THR A 271 -10.78 -41.59 25.59
CA THR A 271 -10.28 -40.23 25.78
C THR A 271 -9.25 -39.85 24.72
N THR A 272 -8.35 -40.75 24.35
CA THR A 272 -7.34 -40.53 23.30
C THR A 272 -8.00 -40.34 21.96
N VAL A 273 -9.03 -41.11 21.64
CA VAL A 273 -9.79 -40.97 20.39
C VAL A 273 -10.48 -39.58 20.32
N ILE A 274 -11.13 -39.14 21.41
CA ILE A 274 -11.78 -37.83 21.47
C ILE A 274 -10.74 -36.71 21.26
N LEU A 275 -9.60 -36.74 21.95
CA LEU A 275 -8.54 -35.74 21.81
C LEU A 275 -8.00 -35.70 20.38
N LEU A 276 -7.76 -36.85 19.76
CA LEU A 276 -7.32 -36.93 18.36
C LEU A 276 -8.36 -36.34 17.40
N LEU A 277 -9.64 -36.66 17.58
CA LEU A 277 -10.72 -36.10 16.76
C LEU A 277 -10.83 -34.57 16.92
N LEU A 278 -10.65 -34.04 18.13
CA LEU A 278 -10.65 -32.58 18.37
C LEU A 278 -9.46 -31.89 17.69
N ILE A 279 -8.26 -32.48 17.77
CA ILE A 279 -7.06 -31.94 17.13
C ILE A 279 -7.20 -31.98 15.61
N ILE A 280 -7.63 -33.08 15.06
CA ILE A 280 -7.85 -33.24 13.60
C ILE A 280 -8.94 -32.28 13.13
N GLY A 281 -10.08 -32.27 13.80
CA GLY A 281 -11.20 -31.38 13.46
C GLY A 281 -10.79 -29.89 13.55
N GLY A 282 -10.08 -29.51 14.62
CA GLY A 282 -9.55 -28.15 14.77
C GLY A 282 -8.57 -27.76 13.66
N SER A 283 -7.67 -28.68 13.29
CA SER A 283 -6.71 -28.47 12.19
C SER A 283 -7.40 -28.30 10.84
N ILE A 284 -8.43 -29.10 10.56
CA ILE A 284 -9.24 -28.99 9.33
C ILE A 284 -9.96 -27.64 9.30
N MET A 285 -10.62 -27.24 10.40
CA MET A 285 -11.32 -25.95 10.47
C MET A 285 -10.39 -24.77 10.26
N LEU A 286 -9.20 -24.79 10.88
CA LEU A 286 -8.18 -23.76 10.67
C LEU A 286 -7.73 -23.68 9.21
N SER A 287 -7.46 -24.85 8.60
CA SER A 287 -7.03 -24.96 7.22
C SER A 287 -8.09 -24.43 6.25
N LEU A 288 -9.34 -24.81 6.45
CA LEU A 288 -10.47 -24.33 5.66
C LEU A 288 -10.66 -22.81 5.81
N GLY A 289 -10.46 -22.28 7.01
CA GLY A 289 -10.51 -20.82 7.26
C GLY A 289 -9.44 -20.06 6.45
N ILE A 290 -8.21 -20.56 6.42
CA ILE A 290 -7.12 -19.96 5.64
C ILE A 290 -7.42 -20.06 4.14
N ILE A 291 -7.80 -21.24 3.65
CA ILE A 291 -8.18 -21.44 2.24
C ILE A 291 -9.34 -20.54 1.85
N GLY A 292 -10.38 -20.48 2.68
CA GLY A 292 -11.54 -19.61 2.46
C GLY A 292 -11.17 -18.14 2.32
N HIS A 293 -10.20 -17.67 3.10
CA HIS A 293 -9.69 -16.30 2.98
C HIS A 293 -9.02 -16.04 1.60
N TYR A 294 -8.25 -16.99 1.07
CA TYR A 294 -7.65 -16.85 -0.27
C TYR A 294 -8.69 -16.98 -1.38
N VAL A 295 -9.66 -17.89 -1.22
CA VAL A 295 -10.79 -17.99 -2.17
C VAL A 295 -11.58 -16.67 -2.22
N ALA A 296 -11.83 -16.03 -1.07
CA ALA A 296 -12.49 -14.72 -1.04
C ALA A 296 -11.68 -13.65 -1.78
N LYS A 297 -10.34 -13.64 -1.67
CA LYS A 297 -9.49 -12.71 -2.43
C LYS A 297 -9.54 -12.99 -3.93
N ILE A 298 -9.47 -14.26 -4.34
CA ILE A 298 -9.60 -14.65 -5.76
C ILE A 298 -10.96 -14.22 -6.28
N TYR A 299 -12.03 -14.43 -5.51
CA TYR A 299 -13.37 -13.99 -5.88
C TYR A 299 -13.46 -12.48 -6.09
N ASP A 300 -12.87 -11.69 -5.21
CA ASP A 300 -12.83 -10.23 -5.34
C ASP A 300 -12.07 -9.81 -6.60
N GLU A 301 -10.97 -10.49 -6.95
CA GLU A 301 -10.18 -10.21 -8.15
C GLU A 301 -10.95 -10.59 -9.43
N VAL A 302 -11.54 -11.78 -9.49
CA VAL A 302 -12.31 -12.28 -10.65
C VAL A 302 -13.57 -11.45 -10.90
N LYS A 303 -14.17 -10.87 -9.85
CA LYS A 303 -15.37 -10.04 -9.96
C LYS A 303 -15.17 -8.79 -10.82
N GLY A 304 -13.93 -8.33 -11.04
CA GLY A 304 -13.58 -7.28 -11.98
C GLY A 304 -14.22 -5.90 -11.71
N ARG A 305 -14.69 -5.62 -10.50
CA ARG A 305 -15.25 -4.29 -10.17
C ARG A 305 -14.14 -3.23 -10.25
N PRO A 306 -14.41 -2.01 -10.76
CA PRO A 306 -13.40 -0.96 -10.80
C PRO A 306 -12.92 -0.59 -9.40
N GLN A 307 -11.64 -0.24 -9.27
CA GLN A 307 -11.00 0.15 -8.00
C GLN A 307 -11.65 1.42 -7.43
N TYR A 308 -12.12 2.32 -8.29
CA TYR A 308 -12.81 3.57 -7.96
C TYR A 308 -13.78 3.96 -9.06
N ILE A 309 -14.70 4.87 -8.75
CA ILE A 309 -15.63 5.47 -9.70
C ILE A 309 -15.49 6.99 -9.56
N ILE A 310 -15.09 7.66 -10.65
CA ILE A 310 -15.01 9.12 -10.70
C ILE A 310 -16.42 9.67 -10.88
N SER A 311 -16.84 10.60 -10.01
CA SER A 311 -18.10 11.32 -10.12
C SER A 311 -17.93 12.67 -10.80
N GLU A 312 -16.84 13.38 -10.50
CA GLU A 312 -16.60 14.75 -10.98
C GLU A 312 -15.12 15.00 -11.24
N THR A 313 -14.81 15.90 -12.18
CA THR A 313 -13.46 16.42 -12.43
C THR A 313 -13.51 17.91 -12.68
N THR A 314 -12.47 18.66 -12.28
CA THR A 314 -12.39 20.10 -12.53
C THR A 314 -12.04 20.44 -14.00
N THR A 315 -11.49 19.48 -14.75
CA THR A 315 -11.20 19.63 -16.19
C THR A 315 -12.37 19.12 -17.00
N ALA A 316 -13.28 20.02 -17.40
CA ALA A 316 -14.26 19.74 -18.44
C ALA A 316 -13.51 19.64 -19.79
N GLY A 317 -13.21 18.42 -20.26
CA GLY A 317 -12.68 18.29 -21.62
C GLY A 317 -11.93 17.01 -21.98
N ASP A 318 -11.25 16.36 -21.05
CA ASP A 318 -10.62 15.06 -21.36
C ASP A 318 -11.60 13.94 -21.00
N GLY A 319 -12.27 13.40 -22.04
CA GLY A 319 -13.29 12.39 -21.92
C GLY A 319 -12.85 11.26 -21.01
N VAL A 320 -13.65 11.03 -19.98
CA VAL A 320 -13.70 9.74 -19.31
C VAL A 320 -13.86 8.69 -20.42
N ARG A 321 -12.77 8.02 -20.81
CA ARG A 321 -12.89 6.80 -21.58
C ARG A 321 -13.78 5.89 -20.74
N LYS A 322 -15.03 5.78 -21.19
CA LYS A 322 -15.90 4.67 -20.80
C LYS A 322 -15.20 3.43 -21.33
N ASP A 323 -14.43 2.78 -20.49
CA ASP A 323 -14.03 1.41 -20.77
C ASP A 323 -15.32 0.59 -20.76
N ARG A 324 -15.85 0.41 -21.98
CA ARG A 324 -16.81 -0.61 -22.31
C ARG A 324 -16.01 -1.89 -22.56
N GLY A 325 -16.32 -2.91 -21.82
CA GLY A 325 -15.85 -4.26 -22.08
C GLY A 325 -15.97 -5.10 -20.84
#